data_87b699844ae78b95d96a54f038c38f05
#
_entry.id   87b699844ae78b95d96a54f038c38f05
#
_cell.length_a   1.000
_cell.length_b   1.000
_cell.length_c   1.000
_cell.angle_alpha   90.00
_cell.angle_beta   90.00
_cell.angle_gamma   90.00
#
_symmetry.space_group_name_H-M   'P 1'
#
loop_
_entity.id
_entity.type
_entity.pdbx_description
1 polymer ?
#
loop_
_entity_poly.entity_id
_entity_poly.type
_entity_poly.pdbx_seq_one_letter_code
_entity_poly.pdbx_strand_id
1 'polypeptide(L)'
;MKVTTFLRSALIAGALTLGGIPTMALAETAYLEITLNVPVAGRAAAAAVYTKYKQPFLSTVKGALSKQLLVRDEDVQVLHGFDNVADAQAYLASNLFKNDVVKELAPLLKSAPEVRIYMGD
;
A
#
# COMPACT_ATOMS: atom_id res chain seq x y z
N MET A 1 -27.30 7.43 10.59
CA MET A 1 -27.44 8.36 10.51
C MET A 1 -27.34 9.25 10.90
N LYS A 2 -27.42 8.11 10.36
CA LYS A 2 -27.52 8.56 10.27
C LYS A 2 -27.38 9.00 10.23
N VAL A 3 -27.47 8.05 10.09
CA VAL A 3 -27.51 8.58 9.76
C VAL A 3 -27.45 8.92 9.79
N THR A 4 -27.59 8.12 9.34
CA THR A 4 -27.66 8.57 9.11
C THR A 4 -27.55 8.94 9.13
N THR A 5 -27.68 8.20 8.87
CA THR A 5 -27.71 8.72 8.59
C THR A 5 -27.55 9.00 8.59
N PHE A 6 -27.54 8.12 8.13
CA PHE A 6 -27.58 8.56 7.81
C PHE A 6 -27.59 8.91 7.76
N LEU A 7 -27.30 8.14 7.43
CA LEU A 7 -27.44 8.80 7.03
C LEU A 7 -27.73 9.14 6.88
N ARG A 8 -27.86 8.64 6.64
CA ARG A 8 -28.19 9.19 6.31
C ARG A 8 -28.48 9.75 5.75
N SER A 9 -28.43 9.01 5.55
CA SER A 9 -28.81 9.78 4.93
C SER A 9 -28.94 10.12 4.52
N ALA A 10 -28.86 9.47 3.85
CA ALA A 10 -29.01 10.15 3.19
C ALA A 10 -29.09 10.32 2.70
N LEU A 11 -28.99 9.91 2.38
CA LEU A 11 -29.03 10.51 1.72
C LEU A 11 -29.26 10.73 1.26
N ILE A 12 -29.22 10.26 0.71
CA ILE A 12 -29.38 10.87 0.05
C ILE A 12 -29.60 11.17 -0.49
N ALA A 13 -29.57 10.68 -0.97
CA ALA A 13 -29.76 11.20 -1.64
C ALA A 13 -29.79 11.34 -2.29
N GLY A 14 -29.64 10.98 -2.64
CA GLY A 14 -29.53 11.36 -3.39
C GLY A 14 -29.37 11.23 -3.94
N ALA A 15 -29.31 11.03 -4.41
CA ALA A 15 -29.06 11.15 -4.94
C ALA A 15 -28.91 10.95 -5.39
N LEU A 16 -28.64 10.67 -5.65
CA LEU A 16 -28.33 10.78 -6.13
C LEU A 16 -28.28 10.82 -6.63
N THR A 17 -28.22 10.63 -6.85
CA THR A 17 -28.10 10.86 -7.29
C THR A 17 -27.97 10.87 -7.92
N LEU A 18 -27.65 10.71 -8.21
CA LEU A 18 -27.23 10.75 -8.56
C LEU A 18 -26.93 10.82 -8.75
N GLY A 19 -27.13 10.71 -9.03
CA GLY A 19 -26.72 10.51 -9.03
C GLY A 19 -25.98 10.34 -8.51
N GLY A 20 -26.25 10.82 -8.10
CA GLY A 20 -24.95 10.73 -7.53
C GLY A 20 -24.59 9.42 -6.97
N ILE A 21 -23.80 8.81 -7.69
CA ILE A 21 -23.14 7.64 -7.16
C ILE A 21 -22.16 8.16 -6.13
N PRO A 22 -22.28 7.76 -4.87
CA PRO A 22 -21.26 8.15 -3.91
C PRO A 22 -19.92 7.63 -4.37
N THR A 23 -18.91 8.47 -4.29
CA THR A 23 -17.55 8.04 -4.56
C THR A 23 -17.15 7.08 -3.47
N MET A 24 -17.06 5.83 -3.81
CA MET A 24 -16.59 4.82 -2.87
C MET A 24 -15.12 4.57 -3.12
N ALA A 25 -14.38 4.40 -2.05
CA ALA A 25 -13.03 3.91 -2.19
C ALA A 25 -13.06 2.54 -2.87
N LEU A 26 -12.19 2.34 -3.85
CA LEU A 26 -12.07 1.04 -4.49
C LEU A 26 -11.59 0.03 -3.47
N ALA A 27 -12.22 -1.14 -3.45
CA ALA A 27 -11.76 -2.23 -2.62
C ALA A 27 -10.42 -2.73 -3.17
N GLU A 28 -9.49 -2.99 -2.28
CA GLU A 28 -8.20 -3.55 -2.65
C GLU A 28 -8.39 -5.02 -2.98
N THR A 29 -7.95 -5.45 -4.16
CA THR A 29 -8.12 -6.83 -4.61
C THR A 29 -6.81 -7.58 -4.72
N ALA A 30 -5.69 -6.91 -4.57
CA ALA A 30 -4.38 -7.54 -4.55
C ALA A 30 -3.50 -6.87 -3.52
N TYR A 31 -2.65 -7.67 -2.89
CA TYR A 31 -1.73 -7.18 -1.87
C TYR A 31 -0.32 -7.63 -2.20
N LEU A 32 0.63 -6.71 -2.16
CA LEU A 32 2.03 -7.00 -2.28
C LEU A 32 2.66 -6.89 -0.91
N GLU A 33 3.14 -8.02 -0.38
CA GLU A 33 3.85 -8.06 0.90
C GLU A 33 5.35 -8.14 0.64
N ILE A 34 6.09 -7.23 1.24
CA ILE A 34 7.54 -7.28 1.22
C ILE A 34 8.04 -7.40 2.65
N THR A 35 8.55 -8.56 3.00
CA THR A 35 9.10 -8.80 4.33
C THR A 35 10.59 -8.48 4.34
N LEU A 36 11.00 -7.67 5.30
CA LEU A 36 12.35 -7.11 5.39
C LEU A 36 12.97 -7.51 6.72
N ASN A 37 14.08 -8.22 6.67
CA ASN A 37 14.83 -8.56 7.88
C ASN A 37 15.81 -7.44 8.20
N VAL A 38 15.33 -6.44 8.93
CA VAL A 38 16.11 -5.25 9.28
C VAL A 38 16.60 -5.37 10.71
N PRO A 39 17.93 -5.34 10.95
CA PRO A 39 18.45 -5.27 12.32
C PRO A 39 17.90 -4.05 13.06
N VAL A 40 17.75 -4.16 14.36
CA VAL A 40 17.18 -3.07 15.16
C VAL A 40 17.89 -1.74 14.90
N ALA A 41 19.21 -1.78 14.78
CA ALA A 41 20.01 -0.56 14.52
C ALA A 41 19.67 0.07 13.16
N GLY A 42 19.12 -0.67 12.21
CA GLY A 42 18.74 -0.17 10.89
C GLY A 42 17.28 0.25 10.76
N ARG A 43 16.46 0.05 11.81
CA ARG A 43 15.02 0.28 11.74
C ARG A 43 14.66 1.73 11.44
N ALA A 44 15.36 2.68 12.04
CA ALA A 44 15.10 4.10 11.79
C ALA A 44 15.42 4.46 10.33
N ALA A 45 16.51 3.96 9.78
CA ALA A 45 16.88 4.21 8.39
C ALA A 45 15.86 3.58 7.43
N ALA A 46 15.40 2.36 7.74
CA ALA A 46 14.39 1.69 6.92
C ALA A 46 13.05 2.45 6.94
N ALA A 47 12.65 2.95 8.09
CA ALA A 47 11.44 3.75 8.22
C ALA A 47 11.53 5.05 7.41
N ALA A 48 12.71 5.68 7.36
CA ALA A 48 12.93 6.87 6.57
C ALA A 48 12.78 6.58 5.07
N VAL A 49 13.28 5.44 4.61
CA VAL A 49 13.11 5.02 3.21
C VAL A 49 11.63 4.80 2.91
N TYR A 50 10.91 4.11 3.80
CA TYR A 50 9.47 3.92 3.64
C TYR A 50 8.75 5.28 3.48
N THR A 51 9.03 6.22 4.34
CA THR A 51 8.42 7.54 4.30
C THR A 51 8.74 8.28 3.00
N LYS A 52 9.99 8.18 2.55
CA LYS A 52 10.44 8.82 1.32
C LYS A 52 9.66 8.33 0.10
N TYR A 53 9.36 7.04 0.03
CA TYR A 53 8.76 6.44 -1.15
C TYR A 53 7.24 6.25 -1.06
N LYS A 54 6.63 6.51 0.09
CA LYS A 54 5.19 6.29 0.24
C LYS A 54 4.36 7.16 -0.70
N GLN A 55 4.59 8.46 -0.68
CA GLN A 55 3.80 9.38 -1.51
C GLN A 55 4.07 9.20 -3.01
N PRO A 56 5.32 9.09 -3.47
CA PRO A 56 5.57 8.74 -4.87
C PRO A 56 4.88 7.45 -5.30
N PHE A 57 4.87 6.42 -4.45
CA PHE A 57 4.17 5.18 -4.75
C PHE A 57 2.66 5.44 -4.95
N LEU A 58 2.03 6.11 -3.99
CA LEU A 58 0.59 6.34 -4.05
C LEU A 58 0.17 7.24 -5.22
N SER A 59 1.02 8.18 -5.61
CA SER A 59 0.66 9.17 -6.64
C SER A 59 1.06 8.79 -8.05
N THR A 60 2.01 7.87 -8.26
CA THR A 60 2.53 7.58 -9.60
C THR A 60 2.36 6.15 -10.04
N VAL A 61 2.18 5.20 -9.12
CA VAL A 61 2.10 3.79 -9.48
C VAL A 61 0.67 3.42 -9.85
N LYS A 62 0.50 2.86 -11.04
CA LYS A 62 -0.81 2.45 -11.53
C LYS A 62 -1.41 1.42 -10.60
N GLY A 63 -2.66 1.64 -10.19
CA GLY A 63 -3.39 0.72 -9.34
C GLY A 63 -3.02 0.76 -7.87
N ALA A 64 -2.08 1.61 -7.45
CA ALA A 64 -1.67 1.72 -6.07
C ALA A 64 -2.76 2.35 -5.22
N LEU A 65 -3.18 1.68 -4.15
CA LEU A 65 -4.25 2.15 -3.27
C LEU A 65 -3.78 2.44 -1.86
N SER A 66 -2.81 1.69 -1.35
CA SER A 66 -2.34 1.85 0.02
C SER A 66 -0.91 1.36 0.18
N LYS A 67 -0.25 1.88 1.19
CA LYS A 67 1.09 1.43 1.56
C LYS A 67 1.23 1.59 3.07
N GLN A 68 1.53 0.50 3.78
CA GLN A 68 1.64 0.47 5.23
C GLN A 68 2.95 -0.17 5.67
N LEU A 69 3.52 0.38 6.72
CA LEU A 69 4.70 -0.19 7.37
C LEU A 69 4.25 -0.94 8.61
N LEU A 70 4.54 -2.23 8.67
CA LEU A 70 4.19 -3.10 9.78
C LEU A 70 5.48 -3.55 10.46
N VAL A 71 5.55 -3.37 11.77
CA VAL A 71 6.78 -3.62 12.51
C VAL A 71 6.54 -4.60 13.64
N ARG A 72 7.42 -5.60 13.76
CA ARG A 72 7.48 -6.46 14.93
C ARG A 72 8.96 -6.71 15.29
N ASP A 73 9.20 -7.41 16.39
CA ASP A 73 10.58 -7.61 16.87
C ASP A 73 11.44 -8.33 15.85
N GLU A 74 10.90 -9.35 15.19
CA GLU A 74 11.66 -10.21 14.29
C GLU A 74 11.90 -9.61 12.92
N ASP A 75 10.95 -8.81 12.42
CA ASP A 75 11.06 -8.26 11.07
C ASP A 75 10.17 -7.04 10.88
N VAL A 76 10.25 -6.50 9.68
CA VAL A 76 9.43 -5.38 9.23
C VAL A 76 8.78 -5.80 7.92
N GLN A 77 7.55 -5.36 7.70
CA GLN A 77 6.84 -5.66 6.46
C GLN A 77 6.28 -4.38 5.87
N VAL A 78 6.38 -4.25 4.55
CA VAL A 78 5.66 -3.20 3.83
C VAL A 78 4.53 -3.86 3.07
N LEU A 79 3.30 -3.48 3.41
CA LEU A 79 2.10 -4.00 2.78
C LEU A 79 1.54 -2.97 1.82
N HIS A 80 1.44 -3.37 0.54
CA HIS A 80 0.91 -2.51 -0.52
C HIS A 80 -0.43 -3.06 -0.99
N GLY A 81 -1.43 -2.18 -1.11
CA GLY A 81 -2.73 -2.55 -1.70
C GLY A 81 -2.81 -2.08 -3.14
N PHE A 82 -3.35 -2.93 -4.02
CA PHE A 82 -3.50 -2.66 -5.44
C PHE A 82 -4.91 -3.01 -5.92
N ASP A 83 -5.30 -2.40 -7.04
CA ASP A 83 -6.56 -2.74 -7.72
C ASP A 83 -6.57 -4.19 -8.19
N ASN A 84 -5.42 -4.69 -8.65
CA ASN A 84 -5.33 -6.03 -9.23
C ASN A 84 -3.89 -6.55 -9.18
N VAL A 85 -3.75 -7.85 -9.44
CA VAL A 85 -2.46 -8.54 -9.42
C VAL A 85 -1.52 -8.02 -10.51
N ALA A 86 -2.06 -7.73 -11.70
CA ALA A 86 -1.20 -7.28 -12.81
C ALA A 86 -0.48 -5.96 -12.49
N ASP A 87 -1.18 -5.03 -11.81
CA ASP A 87 -0.57 -3.77 -11.42
C ASP A 87 0.50 -3.98 -10.33
N ALA A 88 0.27 -4.90 -9.40
CA ALA A 88 1.27 -5.24 -8.39
C ALA A 88 2.53 -5.83 -9.04
N GLN A 89 2.35 -6.73 -10.02
CA GLN A 89 3.47 -7.31 -10.76
C GLN A 89 4.25 -6.26 -11.55
N ALA A 90 3.53 -5.34 -12.19
CA ALA A 90 4.16 -4.27 -12.96
C ALA A 90 5.01 -3.35 -12.07
N TYR A 91 4.54 -3.08 -10.85
CA TYR A 91 5.30 -2.28 -9.90
C TYR A 91 6.66 -2.90 -9.60
N LEU A 92 6.72 -4.23 -9.45
CA LEU A 92 7.99 -4.91 -9.15
C LEU A 92 9.04 -4.73 -10.27
N ALA A 93 8.62 -4.44 -11.49
CA ALA A 93 9.52 -4.17 -12.61
C ALA A 93 9.86 -2.70 -12.76
N SER A 94 9.28 -1.82 -11.94
CA SER A 94 9.42 -0.37 -12.10
C SER A 94 10.73 0.16 -11.53
N ASN A 95 11.14 1.33 -12.04
CA ASN A 95 12.30 2.03 -11.49
C ASN A 95 12.07 2.47 -10.05
N LEU A 96 10.84 2.83 -9.70
CA LEU A 96 10.50 3.24 -8.34
C LEU A 96 10.78 2.10 -7.35
N PHE A 97 10.35 0.89 -7.67
CA PHE A 97 10.61 -0.28 -6.83
C PHE A 97 12.12 -0.54 -6.71
N LYS A 98 12.83 -0.44 -7.82
CA LYS A 98 14.29 -0.66 -7.81
C LYS A 98 15.01 0.36 -6.95
N ASN A 99 14.59 1.62 -7.00
CA ASN A 99 15.21 2.66 -6.16
C ASN A 99 14.88 2.45 -4.68
N ASP A 100 13.62 2.17 -4.36
CA ASP A 100 13.16 1.96 -3.00
C ASP A 100 13.80 0.72 -2.39
N VAL A 101 13.52 -0.44 -2.94
CA VAL A 101 13.84 -1.71 -2.30
C VAL A 101 15.24 -2.17 -2.62
N VAL A 102 15.64 -2.15 -3.89
CA VAL A 102 16.92 -2.72 -4.29
C VAL A 102 18.08 -1.80 -3.92
N LYS A 103 17.93 -0.48 -4.12
CA LYS A 103 19.03 0.44 -3.86
C LYS A 103 19.08 0.94 -2.42
N GLU A 104 17.94 1.28 -1.83
CA GLU A 104 17.93 1.93 -0.52
C GLU A 104 17.61 1.00 0.63
N LEU A 105 16.71 0.03 0.46
CA LEU A 105 16.40 -0.91 1.55
C LEU A 105 17.35 -2.09 1.61
N ALA A 106 17.68 -2.71 0.49
CA ALA A 106 18.48 -3.93 0.49
C ALA A 106 19.78 -3.81 1.28
N PRO A 107 20.54 -2.68 1.22
CA PRO A 107 21.75 -2.56 2.02
C PRO A 107 21.52 -2.58 3.53
N LEU A 108 20.30 -2.37 4.00
CA LEU A 108 19.95 -2.38 5.41
C LEU A 108 19.52 -3.76 5.91
N LEU A 109 19.39 -4.74 5.01
CA LEU A 109 18.80 -6.03 5.32
C LEU A 109 19.87 -7.08 5.62
N LYS A 110 19.53 -8.02 6.53
CA LYS A 110 20.38 -9.18 6.81
C LYS A 110 20.28 -10.24 5.71
N SER A 111 19.17 -10.26 4.98
CA SER A 111 18.89 -11.26 3.96
C SER A 111 18.06 -10.61 2.86
N ALA A 112 17.90 -11.31 1.73
CA ALA A 112 17.11 -10.80 0.62
C ALA A 112 15.66 -10.54 1.06
N PRO A 113 15.01 -9.49 0.53
CA PRO A 113 13.60 -9.26 0.82
C PRO A 113 12.75 -10.43 0.34
N GLU A 114 11.72 -10.78 1.12
CA GLU A 114 10.74 -11.76 0.69
C GLU A 114 9.54 -11.04 0.08
N VAL A 115 9.24 -11.35 -1.16
CA VAL A 115 8.20 -10.66 -1.93
C VAL A 115 7.08 -11.65 -2.23
N ARG A 116 5.84 -11.29 -1.86
CA ARG A 116 4.66 -12.12 -2.09
C ARG A 116 3.51 -11.26 -2.58
N ILE A 117 2.74 -11.80 -3.52
CA ILE A 117 1.52 -11.16 -4.00
C ILE A 117 0.35 -12.08 -3.68
N TYR A 118 -0.68 -11.51 -3.04
CA TYR A 118 -1.91 -12.21 -2.69
C TYR A 118 -3.09 -11.57 -3.40
N MET A 119 -4.07 -12.38 -3.74
CA MET A 119 -5.37 -11.89 -4.15
C MET A 119 -6.22 -11.73 -2.89
N GLY A 120 -6.92 -10.58 -2.79
CA GLY A 120 -7.85 -10.34 -1.71
C GLY A 120 -9.27 -10.71 -2.12
N ASP A 121 -10.10 -10.98 -1.13
CA ASP A 121 -11.53 -11.19 -1.31
C ASP A 121 -12.31 -9.92 -1.01
#